data_898049c4a5cfdd1c5e57f43426e7d61b
#
_entry.id   898049c4a5cfdd1c5e57f43426e7d61b
#
_cell.length_a   1.000
_cell.length_b   1.000
_cell.length_c   1.000
_cell.angle_alpha   90.00
_cell.angle_beta   90.00
_cell.angle_gamma   90.00
#
_symmetry.space_group_name_H-M   'P 1'
#
loop_
_entity.id
_entity.type
_entity.pdbx_description
1 polymer ?
#
loop_
_entity_poly.entity_id
_entity_poly.type
_entity_poly.pdbx_seq_one_letter_code
_entity_poly.pdbx_strand_id
1 'polypeptide(L)' 'MKKVYKIEVDCAVCANKVQDAICKVCGVNSATVNFMTQKMVLDINDENYDEVYKQVVKAAKKVEPDFEVLSK' A
#
# COMPACT_ATOMS: atom_id res chain seq x y z
N MET A 1 11.48 -7.17 3.87
CA MET A 1 11.87 -6.74 2.52
C MET A 1 11.14 -5.45 2.17
N LYS A 2 11.87 -4.45 1.73
CA LYS A 2 11.29 -3.14 1.44
C LYS A 2 11.23 -2.91 -0.07
N LYS A 3 10.06 -2.57 -0.58
CA LYS A 3 9.86 -2.31 -2.01
C LYS A 3 9.07 -1.04 -2.22
N VAL A 4 9.36 -0.37 -3.33
CA VAL A 4 8.68 0.86 -3.72
C VAL A 4 7.83 0.60 -4.96
N TYR A 5 6.58 1.04 -4.92
CA TYR A 5 5.65 0.88 -6.03
C TYR A 5 5.14 2.24 -6.46
N LYS A 6 4.91 2.40 -7.76
CA LYS A 6 4.19 3.55 -8.26
C LYS A 6 2.69 3.31 -8.08
N ILE A 7 2.02 4.32 -7.60
CA ILE A 7 0.58 4.23 -7.34
C ILE A 7 -0.13 5.44 -7.91
N GLU A 8 -1.45 5.35 -7.95
CA GLU A 8 -2.28 6.48 -8.31
C GLU A 8 -3.31 6.71 -7.21
N VAL A 9 -3.31 7.90 -6.65
CA VAL A 9 -4.24 8.31 -5.59
C VAL A 9 -4.58 9.77 -5.79
N ASP A 10 -5.84 10.12 -5.58
CA ASP A 10 -6.37 11.43 -5.96
C ASP A 10 -6.22 12.52 -4.90
N CYS A 11 -6.02 12.16 -3.63
CA CYS A 11 -5.88 13.18 -2.59
C CYS A 11 -5.04 12.68 -1.43
N ALA A 12 -4.50 13.64 -0.67
CA ALA A 12 -3.63 13.33 0.46
C ALA A 12 -4.38 12.59 1.58
N VAL A 13 -5.64 12.95 1.80
CA VAL A 13 -6.45 12.27 2.83
C VAL A 13 -6.67 10.81 2.44
N CYS A 14 -6.93 10.56 1.17
CA CYS A 14 -7.09 9.20 0.67
C CYS A 14 -5.80 8.40 0.84
N ALA A 15 -4.67 9.01 0.54
CA ALA A 15 -3.37 8.38 0.73
C ALA A 15 -3.14 7.98 2.18
N ASN A 16 -3.49 8.86 3.12
CA ASN A 16 -3.36 8.57 4.54
C ASN A 16 -4.26 7.43 4.98
N LYS A 17 -5.48 7.39 4.46
CA LYS A 17 -6.42 6.30 4.78
C LYS A 17 -5.91 4.96 4.26
N VAL A 18 -5.36 4.96 3.05
CA VAL A 18 -4.77 3.76 2.46
C VAL A 18 -3.59 3.29 3.30
N GLN A 19 -2.73 4.21 3.68
CA GLN A 19 -1.57 3.89 4.53
C GLN A 19 -2.00 3.24 5.84
N ASP A 20 -2.99 3.81 6.50
CA ASP A 20 -3.53 3.27 7.75
C ASP A 20 -4.06 1.85 7.54
N ALA A 21 -4.85 1.65 6.49
CA ALA A 21 -5.43 0.35 6.20
C ALA A 21 -4.33 -0.70 5.94
N ILE A 22 -3.31 -0.32 5.18
CA ILE A 22 -2.21 -1.23 4.85
C ILE A 22 -1.42 -1.59 6.10
N CYS A 23 -1.18 -0.63 6.98
CA CYS A 23 -0.41 -0.87 8.21
C CYS A 23 -1.11 -1.86 9.13
N LYS A 24 -2.42 -2.03 8.98
CA LYS A 24 -3.18 -2.98 9.78
C LYS A 24 -3.18 -4.39 9.22
N VAL A 25 -2.66 -4.58 8.01
CA VAL A 25 -2.59 -5.90 7.39
C VAL A 25 -1.54 -6.74 8.10
N CYS A 26 -1.92 -7.97 8.45
CA CYS A 26 -1.03 -8.90 9.10
C CYS A 26 0.12 -9.26 8.16
N GLY A 27 1.35 -9.17 8.65
CA GLY A 27 2.54 -9.45 7.84
C GLY A 27 3.23 -8.22 7.29
N VAL A 28 2.61 -7.05 7.39
CA VAL A 28 3.22 -5.78 6.98
C VAL A 28 4.01 -5.23 8.16
N ASN A 29 5.32 -5.06 7.99
CA ASN A 29 6.17 -4.47 9.01
C ASN A 29 5.99 -2.96 9.07
N SER A 30 5.98 -2.33 7.89
CA SER A 30 5.68 -0.91 7.79
C SER A 30 5.20 -0.59 6.38
N ALA A 31 4.50 0.52 6.25
CA ALA A 31 4.03 0.98 4.96
C ALA A 31 3.95 2.50 4.97
N THR A 32 4.30 3.09 3.84
CA THR A 32 4.21 4.53 3.65
C THR A 32 3.61 4.80 2.28
N VAL A 33 2.59 5.64 2.23
CA VAL A 33 1.99 6.08 0.98
C VAL A 33 2.25 7.57 0.86
N ASN A 34 2.96 7.96 -0.20
CA ASN A 34 3.30 9.35 -0.43
C ASN A 34 2.47 9.92 -1.57
N PHE A 35 1.59 10.84 -1.25
CA PHE A 35 0.73 11.49 -2.23
C PHE A 35 1.52 12.38 -3.19
N MET A 36 2.53 13.08 -2.68
CA MET A 36 3.29 14.03 -3.47
C MET A 36 4.06 13.37 -4.59
N THR A 37 4.66 12.20 -4.32
CA THR A 37 5.43 11.46 -5.31
C THR A 37 4.63 10.36 -5.98
N GLN A 38 3.42 10.09 -5.51
CA GLN A 38 2.58 9.00 -5.99
C GLN A 38 3.32 7.67 -5.91
N LYS A 39 3.92 7.41 -4.75
CA LYS A 39 4.67 6.18 -4.51
C LYS A 39 4.26 5.56 -3.19
N MET A 40 4.36 4.25 -3.14
CA MET A 40 4.06 3.47 -1.94
C MET A 40 5.28 2.63 -1.59
N VAL A 41 5.73 2.72 -0.34
CA VAL A 41 6.82 1.90 0.17
C VAL A 41 6.23 0.85 1.08
N LEU A 42 6.50 -0.41 0.80
CA LEU A 42 6.06 -1.53 1.63
C LEU A 42 7.25 -2.27 2.20
N ASP A 43 7.19 -2.53 3.50
CA ASP A 43 8.15 -3.39 4.18
C ASP A 43 7.40 -4.62 4.67
N ILE A 44 7.58 -5.73 3.98
CA ILE A 44 6.85 -6.97 4.23
C ILE A 44 7.85 -8.09 4.45
N ASN A 45 7.50 -9.03 5.32
CA ASN A 45 8.30 -10.21 5.56
C ASN A 45 8.40 -11.06 4.29
N ASP A 46 9.60 -11.51 3.94
CA ASP A 46 9.88 -12.24 2.71
C ASP A 46 9.07 -13.53 2.54
N GLU A 47 8.82 -14.22 3.63
CA GLU A 47 8.22 -15.56 3.58
C GLU A 47 6.84 -15.57 2.92
N ASN A 48 6.06 -14.52 3.13
CA ASN A 48 4.68 -14.46 2.65
C ASN A 48 4.43 -13.22 1.81
N TYR A 49 5.46 -12.75 1.10
CA TYR A 49 5.36 -11.48 0.40
C TYR A 49 4.17 -11.40 -0.55
N ASP A 50 4.02 -12.38 -1.42
CA ASP A 50 2.94 -12.37 -2.42
C ASP A 50 1.57 -12.37 -1.78
N GLU A 51 1.39 -13.19 -0.75
CA GLU A 51 0.12 -13.28 -0.05
C GLU A 51 -0.22 -11.99 0.67
N VAL A 52 0.76 -11.44 1.38
CA VAL A 52 0.59 -10.17 2.10
C VAL A 52 0.34 -9.04 1.11
N TYR A 53 1.05 -9.03 0.00
CA TYR A 53 0.85 -8.01 -1.03
C TYR A 53 -0.59 -8.03 -1.56
N LYS A 54 -1.16 -9.20 -1.80
CA LYS A 54 -2.54 -9.31 -2.23
C LYS A 54 -3.50 -8.72 -1.19
N GLN A 55 -3.24 -8.99 0.08
CA GLN A 55 -4.06 -8.42 1.14
C GLN A 55 -3.91 -6.92 1.24
N VAL A 56 -2.69 -6.42 1.03
CA VAL A 56 -2.43 -4.98 1.03
C VAL A 56 -3.24 -4.28 -0.06
N VAL A 57 -3.18 -4.80 -1.28
CA VAL A 57 -3.93 -4.21 -2.40
C VAL A 57 -5.42 -4.28 -2.13
N LYS A 58 -5.89 -5.38 -1.60
CA LYS A 58 -7.31 -5.55 -1.28
C LYS A 58 -7.76 -4.56 -0.21
N ALA A 59 -6.97 -4.39 0.85
CA ALA A 59 -7.28 -3.46 1.91
C ALA A 59 -7.29 -2.01 1.39
N ALA A 60 -6.31 -1.67 0.55
CA ALA A 60 -6.22 -0.34 -0.04
C ALA A 60 -7.45 -0.03 -0.89
N LYS A 61 -7.86 -0.96 -1.73
CA LYS A 61 -9.03 -0.75 -2.60
C LYS A 61 -10.33 -0.73 -1.83
N LYS A 62 -10.38 -1.40 -0.69
CA LYS A 62 -11.56 -1.38 0.16
C LYS A 62 -11.79 0.00 0.78
N VAL A 63 -10.71 0.67 1.15
CA VAL A 63 -10.76 2.01 1.73
C VAL A 63 -10.92 3.07 0.64
N GLU A 64 -10.22 2.89 -0.47
CA GLU A 64 -10.24 3.82 -1.59
C GLU A 64 -10.34 3.04 -2.90
N PRO A 65 -11.56 2.89 -3.45
CA PRO A 65 -11.76 2.10 -4.68
C PRO A 65 -11.00 2.63 -5.89
N ASP A 66 -10.69 3.92 -5.90
CA ASP A 66 -9.95 4.53 -7.00
C ASP A 66 -8.44 4.35 -6.90
N PHE A 67 -7.97 3.77 -5.81
CA PHE A 67 -6.55 3.52 -5.62
C PHE A 67 -6.06 2.43 -6.57
N GLU A 68 -4.94 2.69 -7.23
CA GLU A 68 -4.34 1.72 -8.15
C GLU A 68 -2.84 1.63 -7.92
N VAL A 69 -2.30 0.43 -8.11
CA VAL A 69 -0.86 0.21 -8.13
C VAL A 69 -0.43 0.12 -9.59
N LEU A 70 0.42 1.05 -10.01
CA LEU A 70 0.84 1.18 -11.39
C LEU A 70 2.09 0.36 -11.72
N SER A 71 2.89 0.03 -10.71
CA SER A 71 4.08 -0.81 -10.90
C SER A 71 4.09 -1.95 -9.90
N LYS A 72 4.76 -3.02 -10.30
CA LYS A 72 4.88 -4.21 -9.45
C LYS A 72 6.17 -4.23 -8.69
#